data_5d5d46813b84a76b13f30627c331655f
#
_entry.id   5d5d46813b84a76b13f30627c331655f
#
_cell.length_a   1.000
_cell.length_b   1.000
_cell.length_c   1.000
_cell.angle_alpha   90.00
_cell.angle_beta   90.00
_cell.angle_gamma   90.00
#
_symmetry.space_group_name_H-M   'P 1'
#
loop_
_entity.id
_entity.type
_entity.pdbx_description
1 polymer ?
#
loop_
_entity_poly.entity_id
_entity_poly.type
_entity_poly.pdbx_seq_one_letter_code
_entity_poly.pdbx_strand_id
1 'polypeptide(L)'
;MLIIIIIMNYIPTTKNDREEMLKRIGVRSINDLIVDLKPRFNEKLDLPEPMSELELVEHMTNLSQKNKIMKYFIGAGSYNHYIPSAVNHLLMRGEFLTGYTPYQAEMNQGTLHAIYEFQSFICLLTGMDVANASMYEGSSALAEAVLLSSSYNERNCVFVKNGLNPQYLEVLKTYCEGADLKLTNEINENTACVIAQNPDFYGNVENLQYISEQAHRVGALFVTCVVEPTSLAILEPPGNYGADIVVGEGQSFGIPVNFGGPYLGFMGVKDFLLKKIPGRICGMTTDSKGNKGFVLTLQAREQHIRRERATSNITTNVALMALASTIYLALMGRDGLINVAKLSYCRAHLLHDKLRSSGFKALNKKPFYNEFIMKAPKGSSENISSNLLKNGIIGGLNLAEDKILICCTEMNTVQDIESFISVTKETMIK
;
A
#
# COMPACT_ATOMS: atom_id res chain seq x y z
N MET A 1 29.34 -38.27 30.14
CA MET A 1 28.32 -37.41 30.77
C MET A 1 27.19 -37.23 29.76
N LEU A 2 26.13 -38.04 29.86
CA LEU A 2 24.99 -37.97 28.95
C LEU A 2 24.22 -36.65 29.25
N ILE A 3 24.24 -35.72 28.30
CA ILE A 3 23.36 -34.59 28.33
C ILE A 3 21.97 -35.11 27.95
N ILE A 4 21.10 -35.29 28.95
CA ILE A 4 19.68 -35.52 28.72
C ILE A 4 19.14 -34.20 28.20
N ILE A 5 18.97 -34.07 26.89
CA ILE A 5 18.21 -33.00 26.28
C ILE A 5 16.74 -33.26 26.66
N ILE A 6 16.26 -32.60 27.71
CA ILE A 6 14.85 -32.56 27.99
C ILE A 6 14.20 -31.72 26.87
N ILE A 7 13.72 -32.43 25.85
CA ILE A 7 12.83 -31.83 24.86
C ILE A 7 11.56 -31.47 25.63
N MET A 8 11.47 -30.24 26.08
CA MET A 8 10.20 -29.70 26.64
C MET A 8 9.20 -29.63 25.50
N ASN A 9 8.36 -30.65 25.40
CA ASN A 9 7.21 -30.61 24.51
C ASN A 9 6.32 -29.45 24.92
N TYR A 10 6.02 -28.56 23.98
CA TYR A 10 5.08 -27.47 24.18
C TYR A 10 3.66 -27.97 24.58
N ILE A 11 3.34 -29.22 24.22
CA ILE A 11 2.11 -29.90 24.61
C ILE A 11 2.32 -30.56 25.98
N PRO A 12 1.57 -30.19 27.03
CA PRO A 12 1.82 -30.62 28.40
C PRO A 12 1.48 -32.10 28.68
N THR A 13 0.79 -32.80 27.76
CA THR A 13 0.44 -34.21 27.92
C THR A 13 1.65 -35.10 27.91
N THR A 14 1.82 -35.89 28.97
CA THR A 14 2.89 -36.90 29.09
C THR A 14 2.58 -38.13 28.23
N LYS A 15 3.54 -39.03 28.13
CA LYS A 15 3.34 -40.32 27.45
C LYS A 15 2.23 -41.15 28.15
N ASN A 16 2.23 -41.17 29.47
CA ASN A 16 1.21 -41.88 30.27
C ASN A 16 -0.18 -41.30 30.03
N ASP A 17 -0.29 -39.96 30.01
CA ASP A 17 -1.59 -39.32 29.74
C ASP A 17 -2.13 -39.73 28.36
N ARG A 18 -1.27 -39.79 27.36
CA ARG A 18 -1.67 -40.24 26.02
C ARG A 18 -2.08 -41.70 25.98
N GLU A 19 -1.40 -42.58 26.69
CA GLU A 19 -1.76 -43.99 26.81
C GLU A 19 -3.11 -44.19 27.50
N GLU A 20 -3.37 -43.41 28.55
CA GLU A 20 -4.65 -43.45 29.24
C GLU A 20 -5.80 -42.93 28.35
N MET A 21 -5.56 -41.84 27.62
CA MET A 21 -6.51 -41.28 26.63
C MET A 21 -6.85 -42.32 25.56
N LEU A 22 -5.85 -42.93 24.94
CA LEU A 22 -6.03 -43.97 23.90
C LEU A 22 -6.82 -45.19 24.47
N LYS A 23 -6.47 -45.62 25.64
CA LYS A 23 -7.19 -46.71 26.32
C LYS A 23 -8.68 -46.34 26.60
N ARG A 24 -8.93 -45.12 27.01
CA ARG A 24 -10.29 -44.63 27.24
C ARG A 24 -11.13 -44.51 25.97
N ILE A 25 -10.48 -44.15 24.85
CA ILE A 25 -11.11 -44.07 23.52
C ILE A 25 -11.33 -45.49 22.96
N GLY A 26 -10.55 -46.47 23.38
CA GLY A 26 -10.63 -47.86 22.90
C GLY A 26 -9.76 -48.15 21.70
N VAL A 27 -8.70 -47.36 21.46
CA VAL A 27 -7.76 -47.56 20.37
C VAL A 27 -6.33 -47.79 20.89
N ARG A 28 -5.45 -48.39 20.06
CA ARG A 28 -4.09 -48.71 20.45
C ARG A 28 -3.08 -47.62 20.15
N SER A 29 -3.38 -46.81 19.16
CA SER A 29 -2.49 -45.73 18.71
C SER A 29 -3.25 -44.56 18.16
N ILE A 30 -2.60 -43.39 18.05
CA ILE A 30 -3.14 -42.22 17.37
C ILE A 30 -3.48 -42.53 15.91
N ASN A 31 -2.68 -43.39 15.25
CA ASN A 31 -2.92 -43.79 13.87
C ASN A 31 -4.27 -44.50 13.70
N ASP A 32 -4.75 -45.20 14.72
CA ASP A 32 -6.06 -45.88 14.68
C ASP A 32 -7.20 -44.89 14.64
N LEU A 33 -7.00 -43.64 15.11
CA LEU A 33 -8.00 -42.56 15.07
C LEU A 33 -8.13 -41.91 13.68
N ILE A 34 -7.12 -42.07 12.82
CA ILE A 34 -7.04 -41.44 11.51
C ILE A 34 -7.03 -42.43 10.36
N VAL A 35 -7.44 -43.68 10.62
CA VAL A 35 -7.44 -44.79 9.64
C VAL A 35 -8.22 -44.39 8.35
N ASP A 36 -9.32 -43.68 8.50
CA ASP A 36 -10.17 -43.27 7.38
C ASP A 36 -9.54 -42.13 6.53
N LEU A 37 -8.53 -41.46 7.05
CA LEU A 37 -7.89 -40.33 6.34
C LEU A 37 -6.80 -40.78 5.37
N LYS A 38 -6.50 -42.09 5.27
CA LYS A 38 -5.41 -42.66 4.43
C LYS A 38 -4.22 -41.68 4.39
N PRO A 39 -3.37 -41.63 5.41
CA PRO A 39 -2.29 -40.66 5.46
C PRO A 39 -1.40 -40.83 4.22
N ARG A 40 -1.46 -39.83 3.33
CA ARG A 40 -0.59 -39.75 2.14
C ARG A 40 0.84 -39.34 2.51
N PHE A 41 1.08 -39.08 3.80
CA PHE A 41 2.33 -38.49 4.30
C PHE A 41 3.07 -39.42 5.26
N ASN A 42 3.43 -40.61 4.77
CA ASN A 42 4.48 -41.44 5.42
C ASN A 42 5.87 -41.14 4.84
N GLU A 43 5.98 -40.21 3.91
CA GLU A 43 7.27 -39.83 3.36
C GLU A 43 7.98 -38.89 4.35
N LYS A 44 9.20 -39.20 4.68
CA LYS A 44 10.07 -38.31 5.44
C LYS A 44 10.25 -37.04 4.59
N LEU A 45 9.80 -35.90 5.09
CA LEU A 45 10.05 -34.65 4.40
C LEU A 45 11.55 -34.42 4.28
N ASP A 46 12.00 -34.06 3.08
CA ASP A 46 13.40 -33.68 2.82
C ASP A 46 13.61 -32.24 3.30
N LEU A 47 13.68 -32.08 4.62
CA LEU A 47 13.95 -30.83 5.29
C LEU A 47 15.36 -30.84 5.84
N PRO A 48 16.07 -29.71 5.82
CA PRO A 48 17.37 -29.60 6.48
C PRO A 48 17.24 -29.88 7.98
N GLU A 49 18.33 -30.33 8.60
CA GLU A 49 18.37 -30.50 10.04
C GLU A 49 18.12 -29.17 10.76
N PRO A 50 17.45 -29.20 11.93
CA PRO A 50 17.14 -27.99 12.67
C PRO A 50 18.44 -27.32 13.16
N MET A 51 18.48 -26.00 13.04
CA MET A 51 19.55 -25.15 13.57
C MET A 51 19.28 -24.78 15.01
N SER A 52 20.33 -24.60 15.82
CA SER A 52 20.22 -23.89 17.08
C SER A 52 19.93 -22.40 16.83
N GLU A 53 19.43 -21.69 17.84
CA GLU A 53 19.18 -20.25 17.73
C GLU A 53 20.44 -19.46 17.32
N LEU A 54 21.60 -19.82 17.87
CA LEU A 54 22.89 -19.20 17.54
C LEU A 54 23.23 -19.39 16.05
N GLU A 55 23.13 -20.61 15.54
CA GLU A 55 23.40 -20.93 14.13
C GLU A 55 22.39 -20.22 13.20
N LEU A 56 21.12 -20.15 13.60
CA LEU A 56 20.09 -19.46 12.83
C LEU A 56 20.37 -17.96 12.76
N VAL A 57 20.72 -17.33 13.87
CA VAL A 57 21.08 -15.90 13.92
C VAL A 57 22.29 -15.61 13.03
N GLU A 58 23.34 -16.46 13.10
CA GLU A 58 24.52 -16.33 12.24
C GLU A 58 24.15 -16.49 10.76
N HIS A 59 23.37 -17.51 10.42
CA HIS A 59 22.90 -17.76 9.06
C HIS A 59 22.11 -16.59 8.50
N MET A 60 21.13 -16.08 9.26
CA MET A 60 20.29 -14.94 8.85
C MET A 60 21.09 -13.63 8.75
N THR A 61 22.06 -13.43 9.64
CA THR A 61 22.98 -12.29 9.57
C THR A 61 23.81 -12.34 8.28
N ASN A 62 24.37 -13.49 7.94
CA ASN A 62 25.13 -13.68 6.70
C ASN A 62 24.27 -13.45 5.45
N LEU A 63 23.00 -13.87 5.47
CA LEU A 63 22.05 -13.58 4.39
C LEU A 63 21.75 -12.09 4.30
N SER A 64 21.52 -11.41 5.42
CA SER A 64 21.21 -9.98 5.45
C SER A 64 22.34 -9.13 4.89
N GLN A 65 23.60 -9.50 5.14
CA GLN A 65 24.79 -8.79 4.63
C GLN A 65 24.96 -8.86 3.11
N LYS A 66 24.24 -9.75 2.42
CA LYS A 66 24.21 -9.78 0.94
C LYS A 66 23.41 -8.61 0.37
N ASN A 67 22.53 -8.01 1.16
CA ASN A 67 21.79 -6.82 0.77
C ASN A 67 22.71 -5.59 0.88
N LYS A 68 22.65 -4.72 -0.11
CA LYS A 68 23.43 -3.48 -0.14
C LYS A 68 22.52 -2.30 0.13
N ILE A 69 22.98 -1.38 0.97
CA ILE A 69 22.33 -0.09 1.15
C ILE A 69 22.61 0.75 -0.09
N MET A 70 21.55 1.15 -0.78
CA MET A 70 21.61 1.90 -2.03
C MET A 70 20.98 3.28 -1.86
N LYS A 71 21.31 4.21 -2.76
CA LYS A 71 20.58 5.46 -2.92
C LYS A 71 19.47 5.26 -3.96
N TYR A 72 18.23 5.56 -3.58
CA TYR A 72 17.06 5.30 -4.40
C TYR A 72 16.64 6.58 -5.12
N PHE A 73 16.61 6.53 -6.46
CA PHE A 73 16.01 7.54 -7.32
C PHE A 73 14.88 6.92 -8.16
N ILE A 74 14.23 5.93 -7.59
CA ILE A 74 13.11 5.18 -8.17
C ILE A 74 11.88 5.35 -7.30
N GLY A 75 10.72 5.49 -7.94
CA GLY A 75 9.41 5.49 -7.33
C GLY A 75 8.55 4.39 -7.94
N ALA A 76 7.83 4.72 -9.01
CA ALA A 76 7.01 3.79 -9.80
C ALA A 76 5.93 3.06 -8.98
N GLY A 77 5.47 3.65 -7.88
CA GLY A 77 4.42 3.11 -7.02
C GLY A 77 4.85 2.80 -5.59
N SER A 78 6.16 2.89 -5.28
CA SER A 78 6.71 2.77 -3.92
C SER A 78 7.79 3.79 -3.71
N TYR A 79 7.71 4.56 -2.65
CA TYR A 79 8.54 5.75 -2.47
C TYR A 79 9.29 5.69 -1.14
N ASN A 80 10.61 5.93 -1.20
CA ASN A 80 11.47 5.87 -0.03
C ASN A 80 11.46 7.23 0.70
N HIS A 81 10.64 7.34 1.74
CA HIS A 81 10.56 8.51 2.62
C HIS A 81 11.20 8.24 3.97
N TYR A 82 11.56 9.32 4.68
CA TYR A 82 12.08 9.22 6.03
C TYR A 82 10.99 8.84 7.02
N ILE A 83 11.25 7.82 7.82
CA ILE A 83 10.34 7.36 8.86
C ILE A 83 10.93 7.74 10.23
N PRO A 84 10.29 8.63 10.99
CA PRO A 84 10.72 8.96 12.34
C PRO A 84 10.78 7.72 13.24
N SER A 85 11.84 7.57 14.04
CA SER A 85 12.04 6.41 14.92
C SER A 85 10.88 6.17 15.90
N ALA A 86 10.16 7.22 16.29
CA ALA A 86 8.98 7.13 17.14
C ALA A 86 7.85 6.31 16.52
N VAL A 87 7.71 6.27 15.18
CA VAL A 87 6.69 5.45 14.49
C VAL A 87 6.90 3.99 14.87
N ASN A 88 8.08 3.46 14.61
CA ASN A 88 8.39 2.06 14.89
C ASN A 88 8.34 1.75 16.40
N HIS A 89 8.84 2.66 17.24
CA HIS A 89 8.82 2.49 18.70
C HIS A 89 7.39 2.35 19.25
N LEU A 90 6.48 3.19 18.81
CA LEU A 90 5.08 3.14 19.24
C LEU A 90 4.34 1.95 18.62
N LEU A 91 4.61 1.61 17.37
CA LEU A 91 3.99 0.48 16.67
C LEU A 91 4.31 -0.87 17.35
N MET A 92 5.51 -1.01 17.90
CA MET A 92 5.97 -2.23 18.58
C MET A 92 5.45 -2.40 19.99
N ARG A 93 4.64 -1.47 20.51
CA ARG A 93 4.01 -1.65 21.83
C ARG A 93 3.02 -2.81 21.80
N GLY A 94 3.05 -3.65 22.83
CA GLY A 94 2.23 -4.86 22.93
C GLY A 94 0.73 -4.58 22.80
N GLU A 95 0.27 -3.43 23.26
CA GLU A 95 -1.14 -3.01 23.22
C GLU A 95 -1.67 -2.91 21.75
N PHE A 96 -0.79 -2.59 20.82
CA PHE A 96 -1.12 -2.48 19.39
C PHE A 96 -0.70 -3.74 18.61
N LEU A 97 0.54 -4.21 18.82
CA LEU A 97 1.14 -5.29 18.04
C LEU A 97 0.37 -6.62 18.17
N THR A 98 -0.15 -6.90 19.37
CA THR A 98 -0.91 -8.13 19.64
C THR A 98 -2.42 -7.97 19.42
N GLY A 99 -2.89 -6.78 19.08
CA GLY A 99 -4.28 -6.49 18.78
C GLY A 99 -4.72 -7.18 17.49
N TYR A 100 -5.96 -7.68 17.52
CA TYR A 100 -6.64 -8.20 16.33
C TYR A 100 -7.79 -7.25 15.95
N THR A 101 -8.81 -7.74 15.30
CA THR A 101 -9.98 -6.93 14.95
C THR A 101 -10.70 -6.45 16.23
N PRO A 102 -10.96 -5.14 16.37
CA PRO A 102 -11.55 -4.56 17.58
C PRO A 102 -13.07 -4.75 17.65
N TYR A 103 -13.55 -5.99 17.68
CA TYR A 103 -14.99 -6.29 17.74
C TYR A 103 -15.66 -5.85 19.04
N GLN A 104 -14.98 -6.03 20.18
CA GLN A 104 -15.49 -5.61 21.47
C GLN A 104 -15.05 -4.17 21.75
N ALA A 105 -15.96 -3.22 21.54
CA ALA A 105 -15.67 -1.81 21.66
C ALA A 105 -15.13 -1.44 23.05
N GLU A 106 -15.69 -2.04 24.11
CA GLU A 106 -15.33 -1.77 25.50
C GLU A 106 -13.86 -2.07 25.79
N MET A 107 -13.31 -3.09 25.15
CA MET A 107 -11.92 -3.54 25.35
C MET A 107 -10.93 -2.87 24.39
N ASN A 108 -11.40 -2.22 23.32
CA ASN A 108 -10.58 -1.79 22.19
C ASN A 108 -10.68 -0.29 21.90
N GLN A 109 -11.01 0.54 22.88
CA GLN A 109 -11.22 1.97 22.66
C GLN A 109 -9.99 2.66 22.06
N GLY A 110 -8.78 2.32 22.50
CA GLY A 110 -7.55 2.87 21.95
C GLY A 110 -7.34 2.53 20.47
N THR A 111 -7.54 1.28 20.10
CA THR A 111 -7.44 0.81 18.70
C THR A 111 -8.51 1.46 17.81
N LEU A 112 -9.74 1.51 18.28
CA LEU A 112 -10.84 2.15 17.57
C LEU A 112 -10.62 3.66 17.39
N HIS A 113 -10.09 4.32 18.42
CA HIS A 113 -9.72 5.73 18.33
C HIS A 113 -8.65 5.96 17.24
N ALA A 114 -7.60 5.14 17.23
CA ALA A 114 -6.56 5.22 16.19
C ALA A 114 -7.12 5.01 14.77
N ILE A 115 -8.06 4.07 14.59
CA ILE A 115 -8.76 3.87 13.32
C ILE A 115 -9.56 5.12 12.93
N TYR A 116 -10.28 5.71 13.88
CA TYR A 116 -11.05 6.93 13.63
C TYR A 116 -10.14 8.11 13.25
N GLU A 117 -8.98 8.24 13.87
CA GLU A 117 -7.97 9.24 13.50
C GLU A 117 -7.43 9.01 12.09
N PHE A 118 -7.10 7.74 11.73
CA PHE A 118 -6.71 7.39 10.36
C PHE A 118 -7.76 7.84 9.34
N GLN A 119 -9.02 7.48 9.56
CA GLN A 119 -10.13 7.89 8.69
C GLN A 119 -10.21 9.42 8.57
N SER A 120 -10.04 10.13 9.68
CA SER A 120 -10.07 11.59 9.71
C SER A 120 -8.91 12.22 8.91
N PHE A 121 -7.70 11.66 9.02
CA PHE A 121 -6.55 12.10 8.21
C PHE A 121 -6.79 11.89 6.72
N ILE A 122 -7.34 10.74 6.33
CA ILE A 122 -7.67 10.47 4.93
C ILE A 122 -8.72 11.47 4.43
N CYS A 123 -9.78 11.72 5.18
CA CYS A 123 -10.78 12.73 4.82
C CYS A 123 -10.17 14.12 4.65
N LEU A 124 -9.33 14.57 5.58
CA LEU A 124 -8.66 15.86 5.52
C LEU A 124 -7.73 16.01 4.31
N LEU A 125 -6.95 14.99 4.00
CA LEU A 125 -6.00 15.01 2.89
C LEU A 125 -6.68 14.92 1.53
N THR A 126 -7.78 14.19 1.44
CA THR A 126 -8.45 13.90 0.17
C THR A 126 -9.64 14.82 -0.14
N GLY A 127 -10.16 15.55 0.86
CA GLY A 127 -11.38 16.33 0.72
C GLY A 127 -12.64 15.48 0.61
N MET A 128 -12.58 14.22 1.11
CA MET A 128 -13.70 13.31 1.17
C MET A 128 -14.47 13.45 2.50
N ASP A 129 -15.74 13.06 2.48
CA ASP A 129 -16.62 13.19 3.64
C ASP A 129 -16.45 12.02 4.61
N VAL A 130 -16.16 10.83 4.07
CA VAL A 130 -16.01 9.58 4.82
C VAL A 130 -14.84 8.78 4.28
N ALA A 131 -14.09 8.12 5.17
CA ALA A 131 -13.09 7.13 4.81
C ALA A 131 -13.29 5.83 5.61
N ASN A 132 -12.84 4.71 5.07
CA ASN A 132 -12.82 3.43 5.77
C ASN A 132 -11.58 3.26 6.65
N ALA A 133 -11.54 2.18 7.43
CA ALA A 133 -10.44 1.86 8.36
C ALA A 133 -9.11 1.51 7.66
N SER A 134 -9.09 1.22 6.42
CA SER A 134 -8.06 1.00 5.40
C SER A 134 -8.46 -0.11 4.42
N MET A 135 -7.73 -0.18 3.33
CA MET A 135 -7.77 -1.25 2.34
C MET A 135 -6.44 -2.04 2.38
N TYR A 136 -6.30 -3.09 1.57
CA TYR A 136 -5.07 -3.91 1.57
C TYR A 136 -3.89 -3.11 0.99
N GLU A 137 -4.03 -2.60 -0.22
CA GLU A 137 -3.11 -1.68 -0.88
C GLU A 137 -3.88 -0.84 -1.94
N GLY A 138 -3.18 0.13 -2.54
CA GLY A 138 -3.82 1.08 -3.45
C GLY A 138 -4.46 0.46 -4.69
N SER A 139 -3.90 -0.64 -5.22
CA SER A 139 -4.44 -1.27 -6.44
C SER A 139 -5.75 -2.01 -6.18
N SER A 140 -5.86 -2.75 -5.07
CA SER A 140 -7.13 -3.35 -4.66
C SER A 140 -8.15 -2.29 -4.24
N ALA A 141 -7.72 -1.20 -3.60
CA ALA A 141 -8.59 -0.08 -3.29
C ALA A 141 -9.19 0.54 -4.57
N LEU A 142 -8.40 0.69 -5.64
CA LEU A 142 -8.89 1.15 -6.93
C LEU A 142 -9.90 0.18 -7.55
N ALA A 143 -9.61 -1.12 -7.53
CA ALA A 143 -10.52 -2.13 -8.05
C ALA A 143 -11.86 -2.15 -7.31
N GLU A 144 -11.83 -2.06 -5.98
CA GLU A 144 -13.03 -1.96 -5.15
C GLU A 144 -13.83 -0.67 -5.41
N ALA A 145 -13.16 0.46 -5.70
CA ALA A 145 -13.84 1.69 -6.09
C ALA A 145 -14.61 1.53 -7.41
N VAL A 146 -14.08 0.75 -8.33
CA VAL A 146 -14.75 0.41 -9.60
C VAL A 146 -15.97 -0.48 -9.37
N LEU A 147 -15.84 -1.53 -8.55
CA LEU A 147 -16.98 -2.39 -8.18
C LEU A 147 -18.07 -1.59 -7.47
N LEU A 148 -17.68 -0.71 -6.54
CA LEU A 148 -18.60 0.20 -5.87
C LEU A 148 -19.33 1.09 -6.88
N SER A 149 -18.61 1.68 -7.82
CA SER A 149 -19.17 2.59 -8.83
C SER A 149 -20.19 1.88 -9.73
N SER A 150 -19.83 0.69 -10.23
CA SER A 150 -20.73 -0.15 -11.03
C SER A 150 -21.97 -0.56 -10.24
N SER A 151 -21.81 -0.98 -8.99
CA SER A 151 -22.94 -1.32 -8.11
C SER A 151 -23.81 -0.11 -7.75
N TYR A 152 -23.27 1.11 -7.79
CA TYR A 152 -24.02 2.32 -7.46
C TYR A 152 -24.96 2.75 -8.58
N ASN A 153 -24.45 2.81 -9.81
CA ASN A 153 -25.19 3.32 -10.96
C ASN A 153 -25.64 2.23 -11.98
N GLU A 154 -25.38 0.95 -11.66
CA GLU A 154 -25.77 -0.23 -12.45
C GLU A 154 -25.22 -0.21 -13.89
N ARG A 155 -24.02 0.35 -14.06
CA ARG A 155 -23.32 0.45 -15.35
C ARG A 155 -22.08 -0.44 -15.37
N ASN A 156 -21.65 -0.87 -16.56
CA ASN A 156 -20.59 -1.85 -16.72
C ASN A 156 -19.36 -1.40 -17.52
N CYS A 157 -19.29 -0.13 -17.92
CA CYS A 157 -18.13 0.41 -18.61
C CYS A 157 -17.25 1.23 -17.65
N VAL A 158 -15.95 1.07 -17.76
CA VAL A 158 -14.95 1.76 -16.93
C VAL A 158 -13.97 2.48 -17.86
N PHE A 159 -13.89 3.79 -17.73
CA PHE A 159 -12.91 4.56 -18.47
C PHE A 159 -11.68 4.82 -17.59
N VAL A 160 -10.51 4.45 -18.13
CA VAL A 160 -9.22 4.67 -17.47
C VAL A 160 -8.43 5.70 -18.27
N LYS A 161 -8.18 6.84 -17.65
CA LYS A 161 -7.33 7.86 -18.25
C LYS A 161 -5.89 7.35 -18.37
N ASN A 162 -5.24 7.65 -19.49
CA ASN A 162 -3.83 7.33 -19.70
C ASN A 162 -2.95 7.90 -18.56
N GLY A 163 -1.98 7.12 -18.10
CA GLY A 163 -1.10 7.48 -17.00
C GLY A 163 -1.43 6.79 -15.68
N LEU A 164 -2.33 5.81 -15.67
CA LEU A 164 -2.48 4.90 -14.53
C LEU A 164 -1.24 4.00 -14.41
N ASN A 165 -0.80 3.73 -13.18
CA ASN A 165 0.28 2.78 -12.89
C ASN A 165 -0.01 1.43 -13.57
N PRO A 166 0.92 0.86 -14.36
CA PRO A 166 0.71 -0.38 -15.10
C PRO A 166 0.32 -1.58 -14.22
N GLN A 167 0.89 -1.69 -13.01
CA GLN A 167 0.54 -2.76 -12.08
C GLN A 167 -0.89 -2.61 -11.55
N TYR A 168 -1.33 -1.37 -11.27
CA TYR A 168 -2.72 -1.09 -10.89
C TYR A 168 -3.69 -1.44 -12.02
N LEU A 169 -3.30 -1.17 -13.26
CA LEU A 169 -4.10 -1.53 -14.41
C LEU A 169 -4.27 -3.05 -14.56
N GLU A 170 -3.22 -3.84 -14.29
CA GLU A 170 -3.32 -5.31 -14.34
C GLU A 170 -4.25 -5.86 -13.24
N VAL A 171 -4.15 -5.34 -12.01
CA VAL A 171 -5.09 -5.70 -10.94
C VAL A 171 -6.52 -5.33 -11.32
N LEU A 172 -6.72 -4.11 -11.83
CA LEU A 172 -8.02 -3.62 -12.27
C LEU A 172 -8.62 -4.51 -13.37
N LYS A 173 -7.83 -4.95 -14.36
CA LYS A 173 -8.28 -5.88 -15.41
C LYS A 173 -8.80 -7.18 -14.82
N THR A 174 -8.08 -7.77 -13.86
CA THR A 174 -8.48 -9.01 -13.18
C THR A 174 -9.84 -8.87 -12.49
N TYR A 175 -10.03 -7.78 -11.76
CA TYR A 175 -11.30 -7.51 -11.07
C TYR A 175 -12.44 -7.22 -12.06
N CYS A 176 -12.18 -6.45 -13.11
CA CYS A 176 -13.16 -6.16 -14.14
C CYS A 176 -13.61 -7.44 -14.87
N GLU A 177 -12.68 -8.33 -15.21
CA GLU A 177 -12.98 -9.62 -15.82
C GLU A 177 -13.87 -10.48 -14.92
N GLY A 178 -13.54 -10.57 -13.62
CA GLY A 178 -14.34 -11.33 -12.64
C GLY A 178 -15.74 -10.76 -12.38
N ALA A 179 -15.97 -9.49 -12.70
CA ALA A 179 -17.24 -8.78 -12.48
C ALA A 179 -18.01 -8.44 -13.78
N ASP A 180 -17.59 -8.98 -14.93
CA ASP A 180 -18.16 -8.67 -16.27
C ASP A 180 -18.15 -7.17 -16.60
N LEU A 181 -17.14 -6.42 -16.12
CA LEU A 181 -16.96 -5.01 -16.43
C LEU A 181 -16.02 -4.83 -17.62
N LYS A 182 -16.26 -3.80 -18.42
CA LYS A 182 -15.52 -3.53 -19.65
C LYS A 182 -14.67 -2.28 -19.51
N LEU A 183 -13.35 -2.41 -19.69
CA LEU A 183 -12.48 -1.25 -19.85
C LEU A 183 -12.74 -0.62 -21.23
N THR A 184 -12.97 0.69 -21.26
CA THR A 184 -13.30 1.43 -22.48
C THR A 184 -12.33 2.58 -22.73
N ASN A 185 -12.19 2.97 -24.00
CA ASN A 185 -11.37 4.12 -24.40
C ASN A 185 -12.17 5.41 -24.52
N GLU A 186 -13.49 5.35 -24.31
CA GLU A 186 -14.40 6.47 -24.48
C GLU A 186 -15.35 6.58 -23.27
N ILE A 187 -15.67 7.80 -22.92
CA ILE A 187 -16.66 8.12 -21.88
C ILE A 187 -18.03 8.20 -22.56
N ASN A 188 -19.00 7.40 -22.11
CA ASN A 188 -20.36 7.37 -22.63
C ASN A 188 -21.39 7.14 -21.52
N GLU A 189 -22.66 7.05 -21.87
CA GLU A 189 -23.77 6.89 -20.93
C GLU A 189 -23.71 5.57 -20.13
N ASN A 190 -23.01 4.53 -20.62
CA ASN A 190 -22.81 3.28 -19.91
C ASN A 190 -21.57 3.31 -18.99
N THR A 191 -20.84 4.42 -18.94
CA THR A 191 -19.65 4.56 -18.09
C THR A 191 -20.07 4.59 -16.62
N ALA A 192 -19.59 3.62 -15.83
CA ALA A 192 -19.81 3.54 -14.40
C ALA A 192 -18.92 4.54 -13.66
N CYS A 193 -17.65 4.60 -14.03
CA CYS A 193 -16.71 5.56 -13.48
C CYS A 193 -15.60 5.94 -14.47
N VAL A 194 -15.05 7.11 -14.23
CA VAL A 194 -13.86 7.66 -14.89
C VAL A 194 -12.73 7.67 -13.89
N ILE A 195 -11.61 7.03 -14.22
CA ILE A 195 -10.44 6.91 -13.33
C ILE A 195 -9.34 7.82 -13.81
N ALA A 196 -8.74 8.59 -12.91
CA ALA A 196 -7.49 9.31 -13.14
C ALA A 196 -6.54 9.13 -11.95
N GLN A 197 -5.28 8.80 -12.23
CA GLN A 197 -4.21 8.86 -11.23
C GLN A 197 -3.65 10.28 -11.18
N ASN A 198 -3.43 10.81 -9.97
CA ASN A 198 -2.85 12.15 -9.79
C ASN A 198 -1.94 12.22 -8.56
N PRO A 199 -0.63 12.53 -8.71
CA PRO A 199 0.09 12.60 -10.01
C PRO A 199 -0.01 11.28 -10.79
N ASP A 200 0.05 11.35 -12.14
CA ASP A 200 0.02 10.15 -12.97
C ASP A 200 1.31 9.33 -12.83
N PHE A 201 1.36 8.13 -13.41
CA PHE A 201 2.53 7.23 -13.34
C PHE A 201 3.82 7.87 -13.85
N TYR A 202 3.72 8.85 -14.74
CA TYR A 202 4.87 9.58 -15.28
C TYR A 202 5.16 10.86 -14.48
N GLY A 203 4.51 11.04 -13.35
CA GLY A 203 4.67 12.16 -12.42
C GLY A 203 3.87 13.42 -12.77
N ASN A 204 3.12 13.46 -13.89
CA ASN A 204 2.38 14.66 -14.27
C ASN A 204 1.22 14.94 -13.34
N VAL A 205 1.02 16.22 -13.02
CA VAL A 205 -0.18 16.69 -12.31
C VAL A 205 -1.30 16.89 -13.32
N GLU A 206 -2.44 16.24 -13.09
CA GLU A 206 -3.60 16.24 -13.97
C GLU A 206 -4.57 17.39 -13.67
N ASN A 207 -5.33 17.80 -14.67
CA ASN A 207 -6.45 18.74 -14.49
C ASN A 207 -7.69 17.96 -14.03
N LEU A 208 -7.80 17.72 -12.72
CA LEU A 208 -8.89 16.94 -12.11
C LEU A 208 -10.25 17.58 -12.31
N GLN A 209 -10.34 18.91 -12.28
CA GLN A 209 -11.58 19.65 -12.53
C GLN A 209 -12.19 19.28 -13.89
N TYR A 210 -11.38 19.36 -14.95
CA TYR A 210 -11.83 19.02 -16.29
C TYR A 210 -12.29 17.55 -16.40
N ILE A 211 -11.55 16.62 -15.76
CA ILE A 211 -11.88 15.18 -15.81
C ILE A 211 -13.19 14.91 -15.06
N SER A 212 -13.39 15.53 -13.91
CA SER A 212 -14.61 15.47 -13.13
C SER A 212 -15.83 15.94 -13.95
N GLU A 213 -15.72 17.08 -14.62
CA GLU A 213 -16.78 17.61 -15.47
C GLU A 213 -17.14 16.65 -16.62
N GLN A 214 -16.14 15.96 -17.22
CA GLN A 214 -16.41 14.95 -18.26
C GLN A 214 -17.14 13.74 -17.69
N ALA A 215 -16.75 13.26 -16.51
CA ALA A 215 -17.39 12.13 -15.84
C ALA A 215 -18.86 12.46 -15.49
N HIS A 216 -19.08 13.55 -14.80
CA HIS A 216 -20.39 13.94 -14.32
C HIS A 216 -21.37 14.31 -15.43
N ARG A 217 -20.89 14.80 -16.58
CA ARG A 217 -21.74 15.09 -17.76
C ARG A 217 -22.52 13.89 -18.24
N VAL A 218 -21.93 12.68 -18.11
CA VAL A 218 -22.62 11.43 -18.47
C VAL A 218 -23.20 10.70 -17.25
N GLY A 219 -23.11 11.29 -16.06
CA GLY A 219 -23.57 10.67 -14.80
C GLY A 219 -22.67 9.53 -14.33
N ALA A 220 -21.41 9.47 -14.76
CA ALA A 220 -20.41 8.55 -14.25
C ALA A 220 -19.80 9.10 -12.95
N LEU A 221 -19.34 8.24 -12.04
CA LEU A 221 -18.57 8.65 -10.87
C LEU A 221 -17.13 9.00 -11.27
N PHE A 222 -16.55 10.00 -10.61
CA PHE A 222 -15.14 10.32 -10.79
C PHE A 222 -14.30 9.72 -9.66
N VAL A 223 -13.36 8.83 -10.03
CA VAL A 223 -12.43 8.14 -9.13
C VAL A 223 -11.03 8.70 -9.33
N THR A 224 -10.47 9.30 -8.28
CA THR A 224 -9.06 9.73 -8.28
C THR A 224 -8.21 8.70 -7.54
N CYS A 225 -7.13 8.24 -8.18
CA CYS A 225 -6.14 7.35 -7.59
C CYS A 225 -4.88 8.15 -7.20
N VAL A 226 -4.45 8.07 -5.94
CA VAL A 226 -3.27 8.77 -5.43
C VAL A 226 -2.24 7.74 -4.97
N VAL A 227 -1.21 7.52 -5.77
CA VAL A 227 -0.18 6.50 -5.50
C VAL A 227 0.95 7.06 -4.64
N GLU A 228 1.28 8.35 -4.80
CA GLU A 228 2.23 9.07 -3.95
C GLU A 228 1.47 10.12 -3.11
N PRO A 229 1.02 9.76 -1.89
CA PRO A 229 0.10 10.57 -1.12
C PRO A 229 0.75 11.78 -0.43
N THR A 230 2.09 11.88 -0.36
CA THR A 230 2.75 13.09 0.14
C THR A 230 2.49 14.30 -0.77
N SER A 231 2.12 14.06 -2.03
CA SER A 231 1.67 15.09 -2.97
C SER A 231 0.45 15.88 -2.47
N LEU A 232 -0.44 15.24 -1.69
CA LEU A 232 -1.63 15.87 -1.11
C LEU A 232 -1.32 17.00 -0.12
N ALA A 233 -0.06 17.07 0.36
CA ALA A 233 0.36 18.16 1.25
C ALA A 233 0.54 19.50 0.53
N ILE A 234 0.70 19.50 -0.79
CA ILE A 234 0.93 20.72 -1.61
C ILE A 234 0.00 20.83 -2.83
N LEU A 235 -0.68 19.76 -3.19
CA LEU A 235 -1.73 19.78 -4.20
C LEU A 235 -3.08 19.96 -3.52
N GLU A 236 -3.99 20.59 -4.23
CA GLU A 236 -5.38 20.72 -3.77
C GLU A 236 -6.02 19.34 -3.65
N PRO A 237 -6.77 19.05 -2.55
CA PRO A 237 -7.45 17.77 -2.37
C PRO A 237 -8.37 17.40 -3.54
N PRO A 238 -8.33 16.16 -4.05
CA PRO A 238 -9.15 15.74 -5.18
C PRO A 238 -10.66 15.95 -4.99
N GLY A 239 -11.13 15.85 -3.74
CA GLY A 239 -12.53 16.10 -3.41
C GLY A 239 -13.01 17.53 -3.73
N ASN A 240 -12.10 18.52 -3.71
CA ASN A 240 -12.39 19.90 -4.05
C ASN A 240 -12.53 20.11 -5.56
N TYR A 241 -12.03 19.18 -6.35
CA TYR A 241 -12.20 19.13 -7.81
C TYR A 241 -13.34 18.21 -8.26
N GLY A 242 -14.19 17.76 -7.32
CA GLY A 242 -15.37 16.96 -7.63
C GLY A 242 -15.11 15.47 -7.74
N ALA A 243 -14.03 14.94 -7.16
CA ALA A 243 -13.88 13.50 -7.01
C ALA A 243 -15.00 12.94 -6.11
N ASP A 244 -15.66 11.87 -6.54
CA ASP A 244 -16.68 11.16 -5.76
C ASP A 244 -16.05 10.11 -4.86
N ILE A 245 -14.93 9.52 -5.34
CA ILE A 245 -14.14 8.52 -4.65
C ILE A 245 -12.67 8.88 -4.80
N VAL A 246 -11.91 8.82 -3.72
CA VAL A 246 -10.45 8.93 -3.72
C VAL A 246 -9.88 7.66 -3.12
N VAL A 247 -9.06 6.97 -3.87
CA VAL A 247 -8.31 5.80 -3.42
C VAL A 247 -6.83 6.03 -3.57
N GLY A 248 -6.02 5.28 -2.87
CA GLY A 248 -4.59 5.40 -3.03
C GLY A 248 -3.77 4.49 -2.15
N GLU A 249 -2.46 4.71 -2.19
CA GLU A 249 -1.46 3.99 -1.44
C GLU A 249 -0.89 4.85 -0.31
N GLY A 250 -0.99 4.38 0.91
CA GLY A 250 -0.51 5.08 2.10
C GLY A 250 0.93 4.72 2.51
N GLN A 251 1.66 3.94 1.72
CA GLN A 251 3.02 3.47 2.06
C GLN A 251 3.95 4.63 2.45
N SER A 252 3.90 5.76 1.75
CA SER A 252 4.74 6.94 2.03
C SER A 252 4.46 7.59 3.40
N PHE A 253 3.38 7.24 4.06
CA PHE A 253 3.04 7.71 5.39
C PHE A 253 3.60 6.81 6.50
N GLY A 254 4.92 6.63 6.54
CA GLY A 254 5.60 5.96 7.65
C GLY A 254 5.72 4.43 7.54
N ILE A 255 5.59 3.87 6.34
CA ILE A 255 5.79 2.44 6.07
C ILE A 255 7.05 2.29 5.20
N PRO A 256 8.02 1.43 5.58
CA PRO A 256 9.23 1.24 4.79
C PRO A 256 8.92 0.51 3.47
N VAL A 257 9.72 0.77 2.45
CA VAL A 257 9.69 -0.01 1.21
C VAL A 257 10.18 -1.42 1.50
N ASN A 258 9.35 -2.42 1.21
CA ASN A 258 9.63 -3.84 1.46
C ASN A 258 9.28 -4.69 0.25
N PHE A 259 9.90 -5.87 0.17
CA PHE A 259 9.55 -6.90 -0.81
C PHE A 259 8.18 -7.50 -0.49
N GLY A 260 7.17 -7.18 -1.29
CA GLY A 260 5.81 -7.71 -1.14
C GLY A 260 4.97 -7.09 -0.01
N GLY A 261 5.38 -5.97 0.55
CA GLY A 261 4.63 -5.27 1.59
C GLY A 261 4.88 -5.76 3.03
N PRO A 262 3.95 -5.53 3.98
CA PRO A 262 2.61 -5.01 3.71
C PRO A 262 2.62 -3.53 3.33
N TYR A 263 1.65 -3.13 2.49
CA TYR A 263 1.37 -1.74 2.15
C TYR A 263 0.03 -1.31 2.75
N LEU A 264 -0.51 -0.17 2.33
CA LEU A 264 -1.67 0.43 2.97
C LEU A 264 -2.57 1.10 1.94
N GLY A 265 -3.62 0.41 1.51
CA GLY A 265 -4.66 1.04 0.73
C GLY A 265 -5.52 1.98 1.57
N PHE A 266 -6.01 3.05 0.98
CA PHE A 266 -7.06 3.86 1.57
C PHE A 266 -8.19 4.14 0.58
N MET A 267 -9.37 4.40 1.10
CA MET A 267 -10.54 4.81 0.33
C MET A 267 -11.33 5.86 1.11
N GLY A 268 -11.51 7.01 0.48
CA GLY A 268 -12.44 8.05 0.90
C GLY A 268 -13.54 8.24 -0.13
N VAL A 269 -14.74 8.57 0.32
CA VAL A 269 -15.92 8.74 -0.53
C VAL A 269 -16.75 9.97 -0.11
N LYS A 270 -17.56 10.48 -1.02
CA LYS A 270 -18.61 11.45 -0.69
C LYS A 270 -19.74 10.77 0.10
N ASP A 271 -20.44 11.53 0.93
CA ASP A 271 -21.45 11.04 1.88
C ASP A 271 -22.53 10.15 1.25
N PHE A 272 -22.95 10.44 0.03
CA PHE A 272 -23.97 9.65 -0.66
C PHE A 272 -23.53 8.20 -0.97
N LEU A 273 -22.22 7.89 -0.92
CA LEU A 273 -21.65 6.56 -1.07
C LEU A 273 -21.39 5.83 0.26
N LEU A 274 -21.64 6.46 1.40
CA LEU A 274 -21.36 5.91 2.75
C LEU A 274 -21.88 4.49 2.94
N LYS A 275 -23.08 4.18 2.45
CA LYS A 275 -23.70 2.86 2.58
C LYS A 275 -23.14 1.80 1.64
N LYS A 276 -22.25 2.19 0.73
CA LYS A 276 -21.65 1.29 -0.28
C LYS A 276 -20.14 1.14 -0.16
N ILE A 277 -19.47 2.00 0.60
CA ILE A 277 -18.00 1.92 0.80
C ILE A 277 -17.62 0.55 1.39
N PRO A 278 -16.63 -0.17 0.81
CA PRO A 278 -16.16 -1.43 1.36
C PRO A 278 -15.34 -1.24 2.64
N GLY A 279 -15.10 -2.33 3.34
CA GLY A 279 -14.27 -2.34 4.55
C GLY A 279 -14.97 -1.79 5.80
N ARG A 280 -14.24 -1.81 6.91
CA ARG A 280 -14.74 -1.37 8.21
C ARG A 280 -14.80 0.14 8.31
N ILE A 281 -15.75 0.62 9.11
CA ILE A 281 -15.87 2.02 9.49
C ILE A 281 -15.95 2.10 11.00
N CYS A 282 -15.12 2.93 11.60
CA CYS A 282 -15.22 3.32 13.00
C CYS A 282 -15.98 4.63 13.11
N GLY A 283 -17.00 4.65 13.97
CA GLY A 283 -17.79 5.83 14.30
C GLY A 283 -17.51 6.30 15.71
N MET A 284 -17.66 7.60 15.93
CA MET A 284 -17.65 8.20 17.26
C MET A 284 -19.06 8.22 17.84
N THR A 285 -19.20 7.88 19.11
CA THR A 285 -20.46 7.88 19.84
C THR A 285 -20.25 8.37 21.27
N THR A 286 -21.29 8.35 22.07
CA THR A 286 -21.22 8.65 23.51
C THR A 286 -21.76 7.47 24.32
N ASP A 287 -21.13 7.20 25.48
CA ASP A 287 -21.62 6.22 26.42
C ASP A 287 -22.85 6.73 27.22
N SER A 288 -23.41 5.89 28.07
CA SER A 288 -24.57 6.23 28.93
C SER A 288 -24.28 7.39 29.90
N LYS A 289 -23.01 7.76 30.12
CA LYS A 289 -22.57 8.85 30.99
C LYS A 289 -22.17 10.10 30.20
N GLY A 290 -22.31 10.08 28.86
CA GLY A 290 -21.95 11.19 27.99
C GLY A 290 -20.46 11.26 27.63
N ASN A 291 -19.64 10.27 27.98
CA ASN A 291 -18.24 10.21 27.57
C ASN A 291 -18.11 9.78 26.10
N LYS A 292 -17.15 10.35 25.40
CA LYS A 292 -16.83 9.93 24.01
C LYS A 292 -16.37 8.49 23.98
N GLY A 293 -16.87 7.75 23.01
CA GLY A 293 -16.48 6.38 22.73
C GLY A 293 -16.46 6.12 21.23
N PHE A 294 -15.81 5.04 20.83
CA PHE A 294 -15.64 4.62 19.44
C PHE A 294 -16.17 3.21 19.25
N VAL A 295 -16.83 2.97 18.12
CA VAL A 295 -17.46 1.68 17.81
C VAL A 295 -17.30 1.38 16.31
N LEU A 296 -17.25 0.08 15.95
CA LEU A 296 -17.46 -0.31 14.56
C LEU A 296 -18.93 -0.08 14.19
N THR A 297 -19.15 0.57 13.04
CA THR A 297 -20.48 0.94 12.57
C THR A 297 -20.79 0.42 11.18
N LEU A 298 -22.05 0.41 10.78
CA LEU A 298 -22.53 -0.02 9.47
C LEU A 298 -22.05 -1.42 9.04
N GLN A 299 -21.80 -2.31 10.00
CA GLN A 299 -21.26 -3.66 9.77
C GLN A 299 -22.16 -4.54 8.88
N ALA A 300 -23.45 -4.23 8.78
CA ALA A 300 -24.40 -4.97 7.93
C ALA A 300 -24.02 -5.01 6.43
N ARG A 301 -23.08 -4.15 5.96
CA ARG A 301 -22.55 -4.14 4.60
C ARG A 301 -21.47 -5.19 4.38
N GLU A 302 -20.79 -5.61 5.45
CA GLU A 302 -19.58 -6.42 5.40
C GLU A 302 -19.88 -7.88 5.03
N GLN A 303 -18.88 -8.53 4.44
CA GLN A 303 -18.98 -9.89 3.91
C GLN A 303 -19.39 -10.91 4.96
N HIS A 304 -18.92 -10.80 6.21
CA HIS A 304 -19.27 -11.75 7.29
C HIS A 304 -20.76 -11.73 7.68
N ILE A 305 -21.48 -10.66 7.34
CA ILE A 305 -22.94 -10.54 7.52
C ILE A 305 -23.67 -10.89 6.23
N ARG A 306 -23.29 -10.27 5.11
CA ARG A 306 -24.01 -10.42 3.82
C ARG A 306 -23.61 -11.65 3.03
N ARG A 307 -22.48 -12.27 3.34
CA ARG A 307 -21.96 -13.46 2.69
C ARG A 307 -21.86 -13.26 1.15
N GLU A 308 -22.49 -14.12 0.36
CA GLU A 308 -22.53 -14.07 -1.12
C GLU A 308 -23.19 -12.80 -1.70
N ARG A 309 -23.95 -12.07 -0.88
CA ARG A 309 -24.61 -10.82 -1.30
C ARG A 309 -23.77 -9.58 -1.00
N ALA A 310 -22.59 -9.74 -0.42
CA ALA A 310 -21.70 -8.61 -0.18
C ALA A 310 -21.19 -8.04 -1.52
N THR A 311 -21.05 -6.73 -1.59
CA THR A 311 -20.50 -6.04 -2.76
C THR A 311 -18.98 -6.12 -2.85
N SER A 312 -18.32 -6.55 -1.79
CA SER A 312 -16.87 -6.62 -1.66
C SER A 312 -16.44 -7.84 -0.85
N ASN A 313 -15.29 -8.40 -1.21
CA ASN A 313 -14.62 -9.48 -0.48
C ASN A 313 -13.67 -8.99 0.62
N ILE A 314 -13.59 -7.70 0.86
CA ILE A 314 -12.79 -7.13 1.94
C ILE A 314 -13.35 -7.59 3.29
N THR A 315 -12.57 -8.38 4.02
CA THR A 315 -12.99 -8.94 5.32
C THR A 315 -12.32 -8.26 6.50
N THR A 316 -11.14 -7.69 6.29
CA THR A 316 -10.35 -7.01 7.31
C THR A 316 -9.58 -5.86 6.66
N ASN A 317 -8.95 -5.06 7.48
CA ASN A 317 -8.06 -3.99 7.06
C ASN A 317 -6.62 -4.29 7.51
N VAL A 318 -5.64 -3.51 7.05
CA VAL A 318 -4.23 -3.59 7.47
C VAL A 318 -4.01 -2.67 8.68
N ALA A 319 -4.62 -3.02 9.80
CA ALA A 319 -4.76 -2.15 10.98
C ALA A 319 -3.41 -1.63 11.51
N LEU A 320 -2.38 -2.47 11.54
CA LEU A 320 -1.06 -2.07 12.03
C LEU A 320 -0.39 -1.04 11.11
N MET A 321 -0.57 -1.16 9.79
CA MET A 321 -0.05 -0.18 8.83
C MET A 321 -0.86 1.12 8.87
N ALA A 322 -2.17 1.04 9.05
CA ALA A 322 -3.01 2.22 9.28
C ALA A 322 -2.59 2.97 10.56
N LEU A 323 -2.24 2.25 11.63
CA LEU A 323 -1.70 2.83 12.85
C LEU A 323 -0.33 3.48 12.61
N ALA A 324 0.59 2.84 11.86
CA ALA A 324 1.88 3.43 11.49
C ALA A 324 1.69 4.76 10.79
N SER A 325 0.77 4.82 9.82
CA SER A 325 0.44 6.06 9.11
C SER A 325 -0.23 7.10 10.02
N THR A 326 -1.10 6.69 10.93
CA THR A 326 -1.71 7.59 11.92
C THR A 326 -0.64 8.23 12.79
N ILE A 327 0.31 7.44 13.33
CA ILE A 327 1.41 7.93 14.13
C ILE A 327 2.30 8.88 13.32
N TYR A 328 2.64 8.50 12.08
CA TYR A 328 3.44 9.34 11.18
C TYR A 328 2.77 10.68 10.92
N LEU A 329 1.51 10.68 10.50
CA LEU A 329 0.76 11.89 10.20
C LEU A 329 0.58 12.79 11.44
N ALA A 330 0.33 12.21 12.61
CA ALA A 330 0.24 12.95 13.87
C ALA A 330 1.57 13.59 14.27
N LEU A 331 2.71 12.87 14.09
CA LEU A 331 4.05 13.39 14.38
C LEU A 331 4.46 14.50 13.41
N MET A 332 4.23 14.30 12.12
CA MET A 332 4.58 15.28 11.09
C MET A 332 3.70 16.52 11.17
N GLY A 333 2.44 16.34 11.46
CA GLY A 333 1.46 17.41 11.40
C GLY A 333 1.41 18.05 10.00
N ARG A 334 0.68 19.14 9.89
CA ARG A 334 0.53 19.89 8.64
C ARG A 334 1.87 20.40 8.09
N ASP A 335 2.65 21.05 8.94
CA ASP A 335 3.89 21.73 8.52
C ASP A 335 5.00 20.73 8.18
N GLY A 336 5.11 19.64 8.93
CA GLY A 336 6.06 18.56 8.64
C GLY A 336 5.77 17.90 7.30
N LEU A 337 4.50 17.56 7.03
CA LEU A 337 4.11 16.94 5.77
C LEU A 337 4.33 17.87 4.57
N ILE A 338 4.00 19.17 4.71
CA ILE A 338 4.30 20.20 3.70
C ILE A 338 5.81 20.29 3.45
N ASN A 339 6.65 20.22 4.48
CA ASN A 339 8.10 20.27 4.33
C ASN A 339 8.64 19.04 3.60
N VAL A 340 8.17 17.84 3.90
CA VAL A 340 8.50 16.61 3.16
C VAL A 340 8.16 16.77 1.68
N ALA A 341 6.94 17.21 1.38
CA ALA A 341 6.48 17.41 0.01
C ALA A 341 7.30 18.48 -0.74
N LYS A 342 7.59 19.61 -0.11
CA LYS A 342 8.42 20.68 -0.69
C LYS A 342 9.83 20.21 -0.97
N LEU A 343 10.46 19.48 -0.05
CA LEU A 343 11.81 18.94 -0.24
C LEU A 343 11.83 17.95 -1.40
N SER A 344 10.88 17.02 -1.46
CA SER A 344 10.74 16.05 -2.55
C SER A 344 10.59 16.76 -3.90
N TYR A 345 9.69 17.74 -3.98
CA TYR A 345 9.52 18.59 -5.15
C TYR A 345 10.82 19.29 -5.56
N CYS A 346 11.46 20.01 -4.65
CA CYS A 346 12.67 20.77 -4.95
C CYS A 346 13.82 19.85 -5.40
N ARG A 347 13.98 18.67 -4.78
CA ARG A 347 15.02 17.70 -5.16
C ARG A 347 14.78 17.11 -6.55
N ALA A 348 13.55 16.76 -6.87
CA ALA A 348 13.19 16.26 -8.19
C ALA A 348 13.44 17.29 -9.29
N HIS A 349 13.03 18.54 -9.07
CA HIS A 349 13.24 19.62 -10.02
C HIS A 349 14.73 19.96 -10.18
N LEU A 350 15.52 19.94 -9.11
CA LEU A 350 16.96 20.12 -9.17
C LEU A 350 17.64 19.04 -10.03
N LEU A 351 17.29 17.76 -9.82
CA LEU A 351 17.85 16.66 -10.61
C LEU A 351 17.39 16.74 -12.06
N HIS A 352 16.11 17.01 -12.29
CA HIS A 352 15.55 17.20 -13.63
C HIS A 352 16.33 18.26 -14.44
N ASP A 353 16.58 19.44 -13.87
CA ASP A 353 17.29 20.52 -14.57
C ASP A 353 18.77 20.19 -14.82
N LYS A 354 19.42 19.51 -13.86
CA LYS A 354 20.81 19.03 -14.05
C LYS A 354 20.89 17.96 -15.16
N LEU A 355 19.93 17.05 -15.25
CA LEU A 355 19.88 16.06 -16.33
C LEU A 355 19.65 16.71 -17.70
N ARG A 356 18.76 17.69 -17.79
CA ARG A 356 18.57 18.47 -19.02
C ARG A 356 19.87 19.14 -19.47
N SER A 357 20.57 19.77 -18.54
CA SER A 357 21.87 20.38 -18.79
C SER A 357 22.96 19.38 -19.17
N SER A 358 22.76 18.09 -18.90
CA SER A 358 23.65 16.98 -19.22
C SER A 358 23.24 16.22 -20.50
N GLY A 359 22.30 16.75 -21.30
CA GLY A 359 21.93 16.19 -22.61
C GLY A 359 20.70 15.26 -22.60
N PHE A 360 20.04 15.11 -21.48
CA PHE A 360 18.74 14.38 -21.42
C PHE A 360 17.60 15.26 -21.95
N LYS A 361 16.61 14.61 -22.55
CA LYS A 361 15.39 15.30 -23.02
C LYS A 361 14.26 15.07 -22.01
N ALA A 362 13.73 16.15 -21.43
CA ALA A 362 12.54 16.09 -20.61
C ALA A 362 11.31 15.69 -21.44
N LEU A 363 10.48 14.78 -20.92
CA LEU A 363 9.29 14.29 -21.61
C LEU A 363 7.98 14.72 -20.95
N ASN A 364 7.99 15.16 -19.68
CA ASN A 364 6.81 15.71 -19.05
C ASN A 364 6.36 16.98 -19.77
N LYS A 365 5.07 17.02 -20.15
CA LYS A 365 4.44 18.17 -20.80
C LYS A 365 3.59 19.01 -19.84
N LYS A 366 3.38 18.52 -18.63
CA LYS A 366 2.61 19.14 -17.55
C LYS A 366 3.53 19.36 -16.36
N PRO A 367 3.13 20.18 -15.38
CA PRO A 367 3.81 20.21 -14.08
C PRO A 367 3.91 18.80 -13.50
N PHE A 368 4.99 18.51 -12.76
CA PHE A 368 5.18 17.24 -12.08
C PHE A 368 5.55 17.48 -10.61
N TYR A 369 5.31 16.46 -9.78
CA TYR A 369 5.59 16.55 -8.36
C TYR A 369 7.03 16.12 -8.04
N ASN A 370 7.25 14.87 -7.68
CA ASN A 370 8.55 14.32 -7.26
C ASN A 370 9.08 13.22 -8.20
N GLU A 371 8.30 12.85 -9.18
CA GLU A 371 8.64 11.84 -10.18
C GLU A 371 8.50 12.44 -11.58
N PHE A 372 9.41 12.08 -12.48
CA PHE A 372 9.45 12.64 -13.83
C PHE A 372 10.12 11.67 -14.81
N ILE A 373 9.79 11.83 -16.09
CA ILE A 373 10.32 11.00 -17.16
C ILE A 373 11.33 11.76 -18.01
N MET A 374 12.50 11.15 -18.20
CA MET A 374 13.57 11.66 -19.07
C MET A 374 13.88 10.67 -20.17
N LYS A 375 14.25 11.18 -21.35
CA LYS A 375 14.85 10.39 -22.41
C LYS A 375 16.36 10.59 -22.38
N ALA A 376 17.08 9.50 -22.14
CA ALA A 376 18.54 9.47 -22.21
C ALA A 376 19.02 9.60 -23.68
N PRO A 377 20.25 9.98 -23.92
CA PRO A 377 20.87 9.89 -25.25
C PRO A 377 20.72 8.48 -25.83
N LYS A 378 20.56 8.36 -27.15
CA LYS A 378 20.22 7.11 -27.82
C LYS A 378 21.15 5.94 -27.43
N GLY A 379 20.56 4.84 -26.96
CA GLY A 379 21.26 3.60 -26.60
C GLY A 379 22.04 3.67 -25.27
N SER A 380 21.83 4.71 -24.44
CA SER A 380 22.62 4.89 -23.21
C SER A 380 21.91 4.56 -21.92
N SER A 381 20.58 4.38 -21.92
CA SER A 381 19.80 4.21 -20.68
C SER A 381 20.24 2.99 -19.86
N GLU A 382 20.44 1.84 -20.48
CA GLU A 382 20.87 0.61 -19.79
C GLU A 382 22.28 0.74 -19.22
N ASN A 383 23.21 1.34 -19.98
CA ASN A 383 24.58 1.57 -19.53
C ASN A 383 24.62 2.55 -18.36
N ILE A 384 23.82 3.61 -18.40
CA ILE A 384 23.70 4.60 -17.32
C ILE A 384 23.15 3.91 -16.06
N SER A 385 22.05 3.15 -16.16
CA SER A 385 21.45 2.43 -15.03
C SER A 385 22.41 1.41 -14.45
N SER A 386 23.13 0.63 -15.29
CA SER A 386 24.13 -0.34 -14.84
C SER A 386 25.30 0.34 -14.11
N ASN A 387 25.75 1.50 -14.59
CA ASN A 387 26.87 2.21 -13.97
C ASN A 387 26.46 2.89 -12.66
N LEU A 388 25.26 3.47 -12.60
CA LEU A 388 24.68 3.98 -11.35
C LEU A 388 24.58 2.86 -10.31
N LEU A 389 24.07 1.68 -10.69
CA LEU A 389 23.95 0.54 -9.80
C LEU A 389 25.31 0.08 -9.23
N LYS A 390 26.37 0.05 -10.05
CA LYS A 390 27.76 -0.25 -9.60
C LYS A 390 28.26 0.77 -8.58
N ASN A 391 27.78 2.01 -8.65
CA ASN A 391 28.12 3.09 -7.72
C ASN A 391 27.13 3.22 -6.53
N GLY A 392 26.31 2.20 -6.29
CA GLY A 392 25.39 2.19 -5.15
C GLY A 392 24.13 3.05 -5.34
N ILE A 393 23.75 3.34 -6.58
CA ILE A 393 22.59 4.20 -6.92
C ILE A 393 21.61 3.41 -7.79
N ILE A 394 20.35 3.33 -7.37
CA ILE A 394 19.24 2.89 -8.21
C ILE A 394 18.68 4.12 -8.91
N GLY A 395 19.01 4.27 -10.20
CA GLY A 395 18.86 5.52 -10.94
C GLY A 395 17.50 5.76 -11.57
N GLY A 396 16.48 4.98 -11.23
CA GLY A 396 15.15 5.07 -11.80
C GLY A 396 14.71 3.76 -12.47
N LEU A 397 13.50 3.78 -13.03
CA LEU A 397 12.93 2.66 -13.77
C LEU A 397 13.16 2.87 -15.28
N ASN A 398 13.89 1.95 -15.91
CA ASN A 398 14.04 1.95 -17.35
C ASN A 398 12.73 1.58 -18.03
N LEU A 399 12.29 2.41 -18.95
CA LEU A 399 11.17 2.19 -19.84
C LEU A 399 11.70 2.00 -21.29
N ALA A 400 10.82 1.61 -22.20
CA ALA A 400 11.20 1.46 -23.61
C ALA A 400 11.79 2.75 -24.22
N GLU A 401 12.59 2.64 -25.27
CA GLU A 401 13.10 3.74 -26.07
C GLU A 401 14.01 4.74 -25.32
N ASP A 402 14.89 4.26 -24.46
CA ASP A 402 15.80 5.07 -23.62
C ASP A 402 15.08 6.01 -22.65
N LYS A 403 13.84 5.73 -22.30
CA LYS A 403 13.10 6.49 -21.29
C LYS A 403 13.41 5.95 -19.91
N ILE A 404 13.63 6.85 -18.97
CA ILE A 404 13.86 6.52 -17.55
C ILE A 404 12.85 7.33 -16.72
N LEU A 405 12.10 6.64 -15.89
CA LEU A 405 11.25 7.25 -14.86
C LEU A 405 12.09 7.42 -13.59
N ILE A 406 12.25 8.64 -13.14
CA ILE A 406 13.13 9.02 -12.03
C ILE A 406 12.32 9.70 -10.95
N CYS A 407 12.59 9.35 -9.70
CA CYS A 407 11.93 9.94 -8.53
C CYS A 407 12.97 10.50 -7.57
N CYS A 408 12.63 11.60 -6.92
CA CYS A 408 13.33 12.09 -5.73
C CYS A 408 12.36 12.29 -4.58
N THR A 409 12.85 12.01 -3.38
CA THR A 409 12.18 12.34 -2.14
C THR A 409 13.09 13.22 -1.27
N GLU A 410 12.65 13.59 -0.09
CA GLU A 410 13.49 14.31 0.88
C GLU A 410 14.73 13.49 1.31
N MET A 411 14.73 12.17 1.07
CA MET A 411 15.87 11.29 1.34
C MET A 411 17.06 11.52 0.40
N ASN A 412 16.82 12.09 -0.77
CA ASN A 412 17.86 12.39 -1.73
C ASN A 412 18.53 13.75 -1.43
N THR A 413 19.72 13.72 -0.87
CA THR A 413 20.48 14.96 -0.58
C THR A 413 20.98 15.63 -1.86
N VAL A 414 21.41 16.90 -1.77
CA VAL A 414 22.07 17.58 -2.91
C VAL A 414 23.33 16.82 -3.33
N GLN A 415 24.05 16.25 -2.37
CA GLN A 415 25.26 15.47 -2.63
C GLN A 415 24.95 14.17 -3.36
N ASP A 416 23.84 13.49 -3.05
CA ASP A 416 23.39 12.30 -3.78
C ASP A 416 23.04 12.65 -5.23
N ILE A 417 22.38 13.80 -5.46
CA ILE A 417 22.07 14.32 -6.79
C ILE A 417 23.35 14.63 -7.59
N GLU A 418 24.35 15.27 -6.96
CA GLU A 418 25.63 15.52 -7.63
C GLU A 418 26.35 14.22 -8.01
N SER A 419 26.33 13.22 -7.10
CA SER A 419 26.89 11.89 -7.39
C SER A 419 26.18 11.20 -8.55
N PHE A 420 24.85 11.27 -8.59
CA PHE A 420 24.05 10.76 -9.70
C PHE A 420 24.48 11.39 -11.04
N ILE A 421 24.62 12.72 -11.08
CA ILE A 421 25.00 13.46 -12.29
C ILE A 421 26.44 13.15 -12.70
N SER A 422 27.39 13.04 -11.75
CA SER A 422 28.79 12.70 -12.05
C SER A 422 28.89 11.35 -12.74
N VAL A 423 28.31 10.30 -12.14
CA VAL A 423 28.31 8.93 -12.68
C VAL A 423 27.63 8.88 -14.05
N THR A 424 26.53 9.61 -14.21
CA THR A 424 25.82 9.68 -15.50
C THR A 424 26.69 10.31 -16.59
N LYS A 425 27.37 11.43 -16.32
CA LYS A 425 28.28 12.10 -17.28
C LYS A 425 29.47 11.24 -17.66
N GLU A 426 30.10 10.57 -16.67
CA GLU A 426 31.22 9.65 -16.93
C GLU A 426 30.83 8.50 -17.85
N THR A 427 29.58 8.04 -17.75
CA THR A 427 29.05 6.96 -18.59
C THR A 427 28.83 7.43 -20.03
N MET A 428 28.46 8.69 -20.24
CA MET A 428 28.18 9.24 -21.57
C MET A 428 29.45 9.64 -22.34
N ILE A 429 30.57 9.79 -21.65
CA ILE A 429 31.88 10.13 -22.27
C ILE A 429 32.58 8.87 -22.80
N LYS A 430 32.27 7.71 -22.24
CA LYS A 430 32.81 6.40 -22.68
C LYS A 430 31.97 5.80 -23.79
#